data_baa1af271bea58897abe1579a1a486a4
#
_entry.id   baa1af271bea58897abe1579a1a486a4
#
_cell.length_a   1.000
_cell.length_b   1.000
_cell.length_c   1.000
_cell.angle_alpha   90.00
_cell.angle_beta   90.00
_cell.angle_gamma   90.00
#
_symmetry.space_group_name_H-M   'P 1'
#
loop_
_entity.id
_entity.type
_entity.pdbx_description
1 polymer ?
#
loop_
_entity_poly.entity_id
_entity_poly.type
_entity_poly.pdbx_seq_one_letter_code
_entity_poly.pdbx_strand_id
1 'polypeptide(L)'
;MGVFVAFVLMVLTAACGPGGNEQGKAPVTLHLFTWSDYTEETAVKEFERRFGVKVVTDTFGSNEELLAKLQGGASGYDVVVPSDYMVSILIKQGLLAELDHVKIPNLAHVYQHLKGLYYDPPNTYSVPYLWGTTGIGYNADLVTPPPKSWQTLWDARYKGKISLLNDEREVFGMALRAVGESLNATQPAKLEAAKARLMAQKALVKTYTSENYDQLLVSGEVALAHGWSGTILRAAAERPSIKYVIPKEGGTIWQDNLCVLKSSKHQDDAMTLINFMLEPQIAALTTSKVMYASANEEARQFLPKEMAQNPAIYPPESVVARLEWIKDVGEAIKLYDRAWTELKVK
;
A
#
# COMPACT_ATOMS: atom_id res chain seq x y z
N MET A 1 -20.11 -95.48 -22.34
CA MET A 1 -20.96 -94.78 -21.34
C MET A 1 -20.19 -93.56 -20.86
N GLY A 2 -20.47 -92.46 -21.44
CA GLY A 2 -19.79 -91.19 -21.13
C GLY A 2 -20.78 -90.25 -20.45
N VAL A 3 -20.41 -89.77 -19.29
CA VAL A 3 -21.18 -88.82 -18.50
C VAL A 3 -20.72 -87.39 -18.88
N PHE A 4 -21.64 -86.61 -19.46
CA PHE A 4 -21.42 -85.18 -19.71
C PHE A 4 -21.78 -84.40 -18.44
N VAL A 5 -20.80 -83.67 -17.89
CA VAL A 5 -21.00 -82.70 -16.81
C VAL A 5 -21.11 -81.35 -17.48
N ALA A 6 -22.28 -80.68 -17.39
CA ALA A 6 -22.51 -79.32 -17.85
C ALA A 6 -22.07 -78.35 -16.78
N PHE A 7 -21.10 -77.46 -17.11
CA PHE A 7 -20.72 -76.37 -16.31
C PHE A 7 -21.63 -75.14 -16.64
N VAL A 8 -22.44 -74.69 -15.67
CA VAL A 8 -23.22 -73.53 -15.75
C VAL A 8 -22.33 -72.31 -15.36
N LEU A 9 -22.03 -71.45 -16.33
CA LEU A 9 -21.29 -70.24 -16.10
C LEU A 9 -22.26 -69.12 -15.62
N MET A 10 -22.19 -68.77 -14.33
CA MET A 10 -22.96 -67.70 -13.73
C MET A 10 -22.23 -66.33 -14.03
N VAL A 11 -22.76 -65.58 -14.97
CA VAL A 11 -22.25 -64.23 -15.29
C VAL A 11 -22.79 -63.25 -14.25
N LEU A 12 -21.89 -62.80 -13.34
CA LEU A 12 -22.17 -61.68 -12.45
C LEU A 12 -22.03 -60.38 -13.27
N THR A 13 -23.15 -59.74 -13.59
CA THR A 13 -23.18 -58.37 -14.09
C THR A 13 -22.94 -57.43 -12.92
N ALA A 14 -21.71 -56.90 -12.81
CA ALA A 14 -21.42 -55.77 -11.95
C ALA A 14 -22.08 -54.52 -12.54
N ALA A 15 -23.10 -53.99 -11.87
CA ALA A 15 -23.68 -52.70 -12.19
C ALA A 15 -22.68 -51.60 -11.80
N CYS A 16 -21.97 -51.05 -12.78
CA CYS A 16 -21.28 -49.78 -12.62
C CYS A 16 -22.34 -48.68 -12.46
N GLY A 17 -22.53 -48.21 -11.24
CA GLY A 17 -23.21 -46.93 -10.98
C GLY A 17 -22.42 -45.77 -11.60
N PRO A 18 -23.07 -44.74 -12.11
CA PRO A 18 -22.36 -43.55 -12.59
C PRO A 18 -21.69 -42.88 -11.41
N GLY A 19 -20.41 -43.10 -11.24
CA GLY A 19 -19.57 -42.27 -10.41
C GLY A 19 -19.53 -40.88 -11.06
N GLY A 20 -20.25 -39.94 -10.45
CA GLY A 20 -20.15 -38.54 -10.85
C GLY A 20 -18.70 -38.10 -10.79
N ASN A 21 -18.09 -37.87 -11.94
CA ASN A 21 -16.86 -37.10 -12.03
C ASN A 21 -17.19 -35.68 -11.52
N GLU A 22 -16.95 -35.42 -10.24
CA GLU A 22 -16.64 -34.09 -9.81
C GLU A 22 -15.32 -33.71 -10.51
N GLN A 23 -15.47 -33.17 -11.70
CA GLN A 23 -14.37 -32.42 -12.33
C GLN A 23 -14.04 -31.29 -11.36
N GLY A 24 -13.01 -31.50 -10.54
CA GLY A 24 -12.50 -30.48 -9.65
C GLY A 24 -12.24 -29.23 -10.48
N LYS A 25 -13.01 -28.15 -10.21
CA LYS A 25 -12.74 -26.83 -10.78
C LYS A 25 -11.26 -26.54 -10.57
N ALA A 26 -10.55 -26.14 -11.62
CA ALA A 26 -9.16 -25.71 -11.47
C ALA A 26 -9.08 -24.68 -10.33
N PRO A 27 -8.10 -24.77 -9.44
CA PRO A 27 -8.00 -23.84 -8.31
C PRO A 27 -7.97 -22.41 -8.85
N VAL A 28 -8.82 -21.56 -8.28
CA VAL A 28 -8.85 -20.12 -8.59
C VAL A 28 -7.51 -19.52 -8.17
N THR A 29 -6.98 -18.64 -9.00
CA THR A 29 -5.81 -17.83 -8.68
C THR A 29 -6.21 -16.37 -8.73
N LEU A 30 -6.05 -15.67 -7.62
CA LEU A 30 -6.22 -14.23 -7.53
C LEU A 30 -4.89 -13.52 -7.74
N HIS A 31 -4.89 -12.47 -8.52
CA HIS A 31 -3.76 -11.60 -8.74
C HIS A 31 -3.93 -10.31 -7.95
N LEU A 32 -3.08 -10.14 -6.94
CA LEU A 32 -3.02 -8.95 -6.08
C LEU A 32 -1.93 -8.01 -6.59
N PHE A 33 -2.29 -6.77 -6.93
CA PHE A 33 -1.35 -5.72 -7.32
C PHE A 33 -1.26 -4.68 -6.20
N THR A 34 -0.12 -4.62 -5.52
CA THR A 34 0.06 -3.89 -4.27
C THR A 34 1.42 -3.18 -4.21
N TRP A 35 1.66 -2.46 -3.13
CA TRP A 35 2.93 -1.83 -2.82
C TRP A 35 4.01 -2.87 -2.49
N SER A 36 5.27 -2.54 -2.78
CA SER A 36 6.41 -3.34 -2.32
C SER A 36 6.35 -3.52 -0.81
N ASP A 37 6.68 -4.72 -0.32
CA ASP A 37 6.69 -5.10 1.11
C ASP A 37 5.34 -5.08 1.84
N TYR A 38 4.20 -4.92 1.14
CA TYR A 38 2.86 -4.95 1.77
C TYR A 38 2.33 -6.36 1.99
N THR A 39 2.95 -7.37 1.38
CA THR A 39 2.48 -8.75 1.49
C THR A 39 3.07 -9.42 2.72
N GLU A 40 2.20 -9.89 3.60
CA GLU A 40 2.58 -10.78 4.68
C GLU A 40 2.33 -12.23 4.24
N GLU A 41 3.41 -12.96 3.98
CA GLU A 41 3.36 -14.30 3.38
C GLU A 41 2.58 -15.32 4.23
N THR A 42 2.63 -15.20 5.56
CA THR A 42 1.91 -16.11 6.46
C THR A 42 0.40 -15.89 6.33
N ALA A 43 -0.05 -14.64 6.18
CA ALA A 43 -1.45 -14.32 5.92
C ALA A 43 -1.90 -14.87 4.57
N VAL A 44 -1.09 -14.71 3.52
CA VAL A 44 -1.39 -15.25 2.19
C VAL A 44 -1.54 -16.78 2.25
N LYS A 45 -0.57 -17.49 2.85
CA LYS A 45 -0.63 -18.96 3.00
C LYS A 45 -1.84 -19.41 3.80
N GLU A 46 -2.23 -18.66 4.84
CA GLU A 46 -3.41 -18.97 5.63
C GLU A 46 -4.71 -18.76 4.83
N PHE A 47 -4.78 -17.72 3.99
CA PHE A 47 -5.87 -17.54 3.06
C PHE A 47 -5.99 -18.69 2.07
N GLU A 48 -4.89 -19.07 1.43
CA GLU A 48 -4.83 -20.18 0.48
C GLU A 48 -5.28 -21.51 1.14
N ARG A 49 -4.83 -21.74 2.37
CA ARG A 49 -5.22 -22.92 3.15
C ARG A 49 -6.70 -22.97 3.51
N ARG A 50 -7.28 -21.81 3.88
CA ARG A 50 -8.71 -21.74 4.30
C ARG A 50 -9.67 -21.82 3.13
N PHE A 51 -9.34 -21.18 2.02
CA PHE A 51 -10.28 -20.96 0.92
C PHE A 51 -9.96 -21.78 -0.33
N GLY A 52 -8.79 -22.41 -0.41
CA GLY A 52 -8.37 -23.19 -1.59
C GLY A 52 -8.11 -22.32 -2.82
N VAL A 53 -7.95 -21.01 -2.63
CA VAL A 53 -7.70 -20.00 -3.67
C VAL A 53 -6.25 -19.55 -3.56
N LYS A 54 -5.50 -19.59 -4.68
CA LYS A 54 -4.11 -19.10 -4.71
C LYS A 54 -4.07 -17.57 -4.82
N VAL A 55 -3.02 -16.97 -4.27
CA VAL A 55 -2.76 -15.53 -4.42
C VAL A 55 -1.38 -15.33 -5.01
N VAL A 56 -1.33 -14.63 -6.14
CA VAL A 56 -0.09 -14.18 -6.79
C VAL A 56 0.01 -12.67 -6.64
N THR A 57 1.15 -12.19 -6.16
CA THR A 57 1.36 -10.78 -5.87
C THR A 57 2.34 -10.16 -6.86
N ASP A 58 1.95 -9.05 -7.47
CA ASP A 58 2.79 -8.11 -8.21
C ASP A 58 2.86 -6.79 -7.45
N THR A 59 3.93 -6.01 -7.66
CA THR A 59 4.16 -4.76 -6.92
C THR A 59 4.33 -3.55 -7.83
N PHE A 60 4.07 -2.36 -7.27
CA PHE A 60 4.34 -1.06 -7.88
C PHE A 60 4.99 -0.12 -6.86
N GLY A 61 5.70 0.89 -7.36
CA GLY A 61 6.43 1.88 -6.56
C GLY A 61 5.72 3.23 -6.42
N SER A 62 4.67 3.50 -7.23
CA SER A 62 3.83 4.71 -7.16
C SER A 62 2.43 4.47 -7.69
N ASN A 63 1.47 5.30 -7.27
CA ASN A 63 0.10 5.26 -7.80
C ASN A 63 0.03 5.56 -9.30
N GLU A 64 0.94 6.39 -9.81
CA GLU A 64 1.04 6.73 -11.23
C GLU A 64 1.49 5.50 -12.05
N GLU A 65 2.42 4.70 -11.52
CA GLU A 65 2.82 3.42 -12.12
C GLU A 65 1.65 2.43 -12.16
N LEU A 66 0.91 2.29 -11.04
CA LEU A 66 -0.32 1.48 -10.99
C LEU A 66 -1.31 1.92 -12.07
N LEU A 67 -1.60 3.23 -12.15
CA LEU A 67 -2.54 3.77 -13.13
C LEU A 67 -2.09 3.51 -14.56
N ALA A 68 -0.83 3.79 -14.88
CA ALA A 68 -0.27 3.57 -16.22
C ALA A 68 -0.36 2.10 -16.63
N LYS A 69 -0.10 1.18 -15.70
CA LYS A 69 -0.19 -0.27 -15.97
C LYS A 69 -1.62 -0.71 -16.26
N LEU A 70 -2.59 -0.21 -15.49
CA LEU A 70 -4.02 -0.51 -15.72
C LEU A 70 -4.52 0.10 -17.03
N GLN A 71 -4.15 1.35 -17.36
CA GLN A 71 -4.50 2.02 -18.62
C GLN A 71 -3.85 1.37 -19.83
N GLY A 72 -2.65 0.83 -19.68
CA GLY A 72 -1.95 0.06 -20.71
C GLY A 72 -2.60 -1.28 -21.06
N GLY A 73 -3.76 -1.59 -20.47
CA GLY A 73 -4.52 -2.82 -20.74
C GLY A 73 -3.96 -4.05 -20.02
N ALA A 74 -3.20 -3.86 -18.93
CA ALA A 74 -2.81 -4.96 -18.07
C ALA A 74 -4.07 -5.61 -17.48
N SER A 75 -4.51 -6.68 -18.14
CA SER A 75 -5.61 -7.54 -17.69
C SER A 75 -5.04 -8.67 -16.84
N GLY A 76 -5.83 -9.12 -15.87
CA GLY A 76 -5.47 -10.29 -15.06
C GLY A 76 -5.26 -9.97 -13.59
N TYR A 77 -5.29 -8.72 -13.18
CA TYR A 77 -5.37 -8.37 -11.76
C TYR A 77 -6.81 -8.42 -11.26
N ASP A 78 -6.99 -8.89 -10.04
CA ASP A 78 -8.28 -9.00 -9.37
C ASP A 78 -8.44 -7.95 -8.27
N VAL A 79 -7.41 -7.81 -7.43
CA VAL A 79 -7.37 -6.85 -6.32
C VAL A 79 -6.22 -5.89 -6.53
N VAL A 80 -6.47 -4.60 -6.31
CA VAL A 80 -5.44 -3.55 -6.33
C VAL A 80 -5.47 -2.76 -5.02
N VAL A 81 -4.32 -2.20 -4.64
CA VAL A 81 -4.17 -1.49 -3.36
C VAL A 81 -3.75 -0.03 -3.59
N PRO A 82 -4.64 0.82 -4.17
CA PRO A 82 -4.35 2.23 -4.40
C PRO A 82 -4.45 3.06 -3.14
N SER A 83 -3.71 4.16 -3.10
CA SER A 83 -3.93 5.20 -2.09
C SER A 83 -5.21 6.00 -2.37
N ASP A 84 -5.67 6.74 -1.38
CA ASP A 84 -6.89 7.53 -1.31
C ASP A 84 -7.24 8.31 -2.59
N TYR A 85 -6.36 9.21 -3.05
CA TYR A 85 -6.61 10.03 -4.25
C TYR A 85 -6.69 9.19 -5.53
N MET A 86 -5.94 8.10 -5.60
CA MET A 86 -5.95 7.21 -6.76
C MET A 86 -7.24 6.43 -6.84
N VAL A 87 -7.86 6.06 -5.71
CA VAL A 87 -9.21 5.49 -5.69
C VAL A 87 -10.18 6.40 -6.43
N SER A 88 -10.17 7.72 -6.14
CA SER A 88 -11.01 8.70 -6.85
C SER A 88 -10.79 8.69 -8.36
N ILE A 89 -9.54 8.59 -8.80
CA ILE A 89 -9.18 8.55 -10.23
C ILE A 89 -9.68 7.25 -10.87
N LEU A 90 -9.45 6.12 -10.24
CA LEU A 90 -9.89 4.80 -10.73
C LEU A 90 -11.42 4.70 -10.82
N ILE A 91 -12.16 5.27 -9.86
CA ILE A 91 -13.62 5.38 -9.90
C ILE A 91 -14.06 6.20 -11.12
N LYS A 92 -13.50 7.41 -11.31
CA LYS A 92 -13.82 8.29 -12.45
C LYS A 92 -13.56 7.62 -13.81
N GLN A 93 -12.57 6.75 -13.88
CA GLN A 93 -12.23 5.99 -15.08
C GLN A 93 -13.05 4.70 -15.24
N GLY A 94 -13.90 4.36 -14.27
CA GLY A 94 -14.75 3.17 -14.31
C GLY A 94 -13.96 1.86 -14.25
N LEU A 95 -12.80 1.84 -13.60
CA LEU A 95 -11.90 0.69 -13.51
C LEU A 95 -12.22 -0.22 -12.30
N LEU A 96 -12.94 0.27 -11.30
CA LEU A 96 -13.27 -0.47 -10.09
C LEU A 96 -14.68 -1.10 -10.19
N ALA A 97 -14.83 -2.27 -9.56
CA ALA A 97 -16.12 -2.91 -9.32
C ALA A 97 -16.76 -2.36 -8.05
N GLU A 98 -18.09 -2.29 -8.04
CA GLU A 98 -18.81 -2.04 -6.80
C GLU A 98 -18.69 -3.24 -5.84
N LEU A 99 -18.51 -2.96 -4.56
CA LEU A 99 -18.32 -3.97 -3.53
C LEU A 99 -19.65 -4.37 -2.91
N ASP A 100 -19.85 -5.67 -2.77
CA ASP A 100 -20.96 -6.21 -1.98
C ASP A 100 -20.55 -6.28 -0.50
N HIS A 101 -20.97 -5.31 0.30
CA HIS A 101 -20.66 -5.23 1.73
C HIS A 101 -21.14 -6.43 2.53
N VAL A 102 -22.15 -7.20 2.04
CA VAL A 102 -22.57 -8.44 2.69
C VAL A 102 -21.45 -9.49 2.66
N LYS A 103 -20.58 -9.45 1.64
CA LYS A 103 -19.41 -10.33 1.50
C LYS A 103 -18.18 -9.83 2.27
N ILE A 104 -18.24 -8.59 2.81
CA ILE A 104 -17.14 -7.96 3.53
C ILE A 104 -17.60 -7.52 4.94
N PRO A 105 -18.11 -8.42 5.78
CA PRO A 105 -18.62 -8.06 7.10
C PRO A 105 -17.58 -7.43 8.02
N ASN A 106 -16.29 -7.74 7.85
CA ASN A 106 -15.20 -7.16 8.63
C ASN A 106 -14.95 -5.66 8.34
N LEU A 107 -15.61 -5.08 7.32
CA LEU A 107 -15.65 -3.63 7.13
C LEU A 107 -16.25 -2.91 8.36
N ALA A 108 -17.07 -3.61 9.16
CA ALA A 108 -17.61 -3.07 10.41
C ALA A 108 -16.52 -2.69 11.41
N HIS A 109 -15.37 -3.40 11.43
CA HIS A 109 -14.26 -3.20 12.35
C HIS A 109 -13.30 -2.06 11.93
N VAL A 110 -13.50 -1.46 10.76
CA VAL A 110 -12.69 -0.33 10.30
C VAL A 110 -13.01 0.90 11.14
N TYR A 111 -11.96 1.64 11.57
CA TYR A 111 -12.11 2.92 12.27
C TYR A 111 -13.12 3.83 11.59
N GLN A 112 -14.03 4.41 12.37
CA GLN A 112 -15.09 5.28 11.81
C GLN A 112 -14.52 6.50 11.08
N HIS A 113 -13.41 7.06 11.52
CA HIS A 113 -12.76 8.22 10.90
C HIS A 113 -11.98 7.89 9.60
N LEU A 114 -11.80 6.61 9.27
CA LEU A 114 -11.21 6.13 8.03
C LEU A 114 -12.24 5.67 7.00
N LYS A 115 -13.51 5.53 7.40
CA LYS A 115 -14.62 5.20 6.50
C LYS A 115 -15.22 6.46 5.88
N GLY A 116 -15.74 6.33 4.67
CA GLY A 116 -16.50 7.39 4.04
C GLY A 116 -15.71 8.65 3.73
N LEU A 117 -14.43 8.52 3.45
CA LEU A 117 -13.59 9.65 3.09
C LEU A 117 -13.98 10.22 1.71
N TYR A 118 -13.55 11.43 1.43
CA TYR A 118 -13.92 12.27 0.28
C TYR A 118 -13.82 11.57 -1.10
N TYR A 119 -12.97 10.57 -1.23
CA TYR A 119 -12.73 9.86 -2.49
C TYR A 119 -13.75 8.76 -2.80
N ASP A 120 -14.37 8.17 -1.78
CA ASP A 120 -15.41 7.14 -1.90
C ASP A 120 -16.33 7.17 -0.65
N PRO A 121 -17.19 8.20 -0.50
CA PRO A 121 -17.96 8.42 0.73
C PRO A 121 -18.80 7.23 1.22
N PRO A 122 -19.42 6.41 0.34
CA PRO A 122 -20.17 5.23 0.79
C PRO A 122 -19.29 3.98 0.97
N ASN A 123 -17.98 4.04 0.67
CA ASN A 123 -17.12 2.87 0.51
C ASN A 123 -17.68 1.85 -0.50
N THR A 124 -18.24 2.36 -1.60
CA THR A 124 -18.83 1.54 -2.66
C THR A 124 -17.76 0.76 -3.43
N TYR A 125 -16.56 1.32 -3.60
CA TYR A 125 -15.51 0.78 -4.46
C TYR A 125 -14.24 0.41 -3.69
N SER A 126 -14.12 0.83 -2.44
CA SER A 126 -12.88 0.72 -1.68
C SER A 126 -13.11 0.34 -0.21
N VAL A 127 -12.18 -0.45 0.31
CA VAL A 127 -12.13 -0.83 1.72
C VAL A 127 -10.83 -0.31 2.32
N PRO A 128 -10.86 0.55 3.35
CA PRO A 128 -9.66 0.99 4.06
C PRO A 128 -8.83 -0.20 4.56
N TYR A 129 -7.53 -0.18 4.31
CA TYR A 129 -6.64 -1.30 4.62
C TYR A 129 -5.53 -0.92 5.59
N LEU A 130 -4.60 -0.11 5.13
CA LEU A 130 -3.49 0.42 5.91
C LEU A 130 -3.46 1.94 5.80
N TRP A 131 -2.91 2.59 6.81
CA TRP A 131 -2.68 4.03 6.78
C TRP A 131 -1.38 4.40 7.47
N GLY A 132 -0.85 5.54 7.14
CA GLY A 132 0.40 6.00 7.71
C GLY A 132 0.68 7.46 7.38
N THR A 133 1.93 7.83 7.60
CA THR A 133 2.40 9.20 7.41
C THR A 133 3.72 9.22 6.65
N THR A 134 3.99 10.33 5.97
CA THR A 134 5.26 10.59 5.32
C THR A 134 6.03 11.63 6.12
N GLY A 135 7.30 11.34 6.38
CA GLY A 135 8.16 12.17 7.20
C GLY A 135 9.64 12.02 6.86
N ILE A 136 10.49 12.28 7.85
CA ILE A 136 11.94 12.15 7.73
C ILE A 136 12.41 10.96 8.56
N GLY A 137 13.01 9.96 7.89
CA GLY A 137 13.87 8.97 8.51
C GLY A 137 15.29 9.53 8.65
N TYR A 138 15.92 9.29 9.77
CA TYR A 138 17.30 9.75 9.96
C TYR A 138 18.10 8.78 10.82
N ASN A 139 19.41 8.74 10.54
CA ASN A 139 20.37 8.01 11.36
C ASN A 139 20.93 8.95 12.44
N ALA A 140 20.56 8.72 13.71
CA ALA A 140 20.97 9.58 14.84
C ALA A 140 22.48 9.56 15.12
N ASP A 141 23.22 8.57 14.59
CA ASP A 141 24.69 8.55 14.65
C ASP A 141 25.31 9.58 13.71
N LEU A 142 24.59 9.98 12.65
CA LEU A 142 25.04 10.86 11.59
C LEU A 142 24.39 12.24 11.60
N VAL A 143 23.20 12.35 12.24
CA VAL A 143 22.37 13.57 12.21
C VAL A 143 22.16 14.11 13.61
N THR A 144 22.82 15.22 13.90
CA THR A 144 22.70 15.93 15.20
C THR A 144 22.61 17.43 14.96
N PRO A 145 21.63 18.15 15.56
CA PRO A 145 20.52 17.66 16.36
C PRO A 145 19.46 16.91 15.52
N PRO A 146 18.50 16.19 16.16
CA PRO A 146 17.38 15.55 15.44
C PRO A 146 16.62 16.52 14.56
N PRO A 147 16.20 16.11 13.35
CA PRO A 147 15.45 16.98 12.44
C PRO A 147 14.10 17.36 13.06
N LYS A 148 13.66 18.59 12.84
CA LYS A 148 12.35 19.11 13.31
C LYS A 148 11.54 19.75 12.17
N SER A 149 12.14 19.89 11.01
CA SER A 149 11.61 20.63 9.88
C SER A 149 12.02 19.96 8.57
N TRP A 150 11.19 20.05 7.55
CA TRP A 150 11.54 19.66 6.18
C TRP A 150 12.80 20.38 5.68
N GLN A 151 13.12 21.59 6.20
CA GLN A 151 14.31 22.35 5.83
C GLN A 151 15.61 21.55 6.02
N THR A 152 15.62 20.55 6.91
CA THR A 152 16.79 19.69 7.14
C THR A 152 17.20 18.94 5.87
N LEU A 153 16.26 18.66 4.96
CA LEU A 153 16.56 18.02 3.67
C LEU A 153 17.23 18.98 2.65
N TRP A 154 17.39 20.25 2.99
CA TRP A 154 18.15 21.26 2.22
C TRP A 154 19.47 21.65 2.89
N ASP A 155 19.85 20.97 3.97
CA ASP A 155 21.09 21.29 4.69
C ASP A 155 22.30 20.71 3.95
N ALA A 156 23.21 21.59 3.53
CA ALA A 156 24.40 21.26 2.78
C ALA A 156 25.36 20.28 3.52
N ARG A 157 25.26 20.20 4.85
CA ARG A 157 26.03 19.21 5.65
C ARG A 157 25.76 17.78 5.22
N TYR A 158 24.58 17.51 4.66
CA TYR A 158 24.16 16.16 4.24
C TYR A 158 24.25 15.97 2.73
N LYS A 159 25.08 16.75 2.03
CA LYS A 159 25.29 16.58 0.58
C LYS A 159 25.69 15.16 0.21
N GLY A 160 24.94 14.56 -0.72
CA GLY A 160 25.11 13.17 -1.17
C GLY A 160 24.69 12.12 -0.13
N LYS A 161 23.99 12.54 0.94
CA LYS A 161 23.54 11.69 2.04
C LYS A 161 22.02 11.77 2.26
N ILE A 162 21.27 12.23 1.26
CA ILE A 162 19.82 12.38 1.32
C ILE A 162 19.20 11.44 0.28
N SER A 163 18.19 10.67 0.68
CA SER A 163 17.29 9.94 -0.21
C SER A 163 15.93 10.61 -0.22
N LEU A 164 15.33 10.75 -1.39
CA LEU A 164 13.94 11.14 -1.54
C LEU A 164 13.15 9.98 -2.18
N LEU A 165 11.84 9.92 -1.91
CA LEU A 165 10.96 8.98 -2.59
C LEU A 165 10.99 9.22 -4.11
N ASN A 166 10.80 8.17 -4.89
CA ASN A 166 10.57 8.25 -6.33
C ASN A 166 9.06 8.37 -6.61
N ASP A 167 8.45 9.34 -5.94
CA ASP A 167 7.01 9.63 -6.00
C ASP A 167 6.83 11.14 -6.13
N GLU A 168 6.21 11.57 -7.23
CA GLU A 168 6.10 12.99 -7.56
C GLU A 168 5.22 13.75 -6.56
N ARG A 169 4.08 13.15 -6.16
CA ARG A 169 3.13 13.81 -5.29
C ARG A 169 3.67 13.97 -3.88
N GLU A 170 4.39 12.98 -3.39
CA GLU A 170 5.09 13.03 -2.10
C GLU A 170 6.24 14.05 -2.10
N VAL A 171 7.09 14.05 -3.14
CA VAL A 171 8.25 14.95 -3.20
C VAL A 171 7.84 16.41 -3.39
N PHE A 172 6.87 16.69 -4.28
CA PHE A 172 6.32 18.03 -4.42
C PHE A 172 5.53 18.44 -3.18
N GLY A 173 4.78 17.52 -2.57
CA GLY A 173 4.07 17.75 -1.31
C GLY A 173 5.02 18.18 -0.18
N MET A 174 6.11 17.47 0.00
CA MET A 174 7.18 17.82 0.95
C MET A 174 7.76 19.24 0.68
N ALA A 175 8.05 19.55 -0.58
CA ALA A 175 8.62 20.85 -0.96
C ALA A 175 7.65 22.01 -0.73
N LEU A 176 6.36 21.81 -1.00
CA LEU A 176 5.28 22.76 -0.74
C LEU A 176 5.09 22.96 0.77
N ARG A 177 4.99 21.87 1.54
CA ARG A 177 4.88 21.96 3.01
C ARG A 177 6.08 22.68 3.65
N ALA A 178 7.27 22.48 3.11
CA ALA A 178 8.49 23.15 3.58
C ALA A 178 8.42 24.70 3.49
N VAL A 179 7.49 25.25 2.71
CA VAL A 179 7.27 26.71 2.57
C VAL A 179 5.90 27.14 3.08
N GLY A 180 5.17 26.27 3.79
CA GLY A 180 3.88 26.58 4.38
C GLY A 180 2.70 26.53 3.42
N GLU A 181 2.88 25.96 2.22
CA GLU A 181 1.81 25.75 1.25
C GLU A 181 1.13 24.39 1.41
N SER A 182 -0.12 24.27 0.91
CA SER A 182 -0.78 22.97 0.83
C SER A 182 -0.06 22.05 -0.14
N LEU A 183 0.07 20.77 0.23
CA LEU A 183 0.62 19.74 -0.66
C LEU A 183 -0.26 19.48 -1.91
N ASN A 184 -1.47 20.03 -1.91
CA ASN A 184 -2.41 19.96 -3.04
C ASN A 184 -2.49 21.28 -3.82
N ALA A 185 -1.46 22.12 -3.78
CA ALA A 185 -1.46 23.38 -4.51
C ALA A 185 -1.63 23.14 -6.03
N THR A 186 -2.54 23.89 -6.67
CA THR A 186 -2.82 23.81 -8.11
C THR A 186 -2.36 25.05 -8.87
N GLN A 187 -1.91 26.08 -8.16
CA GLN A 187 -1.46 27.33 -8.77
C GLN A 187 -0.09 27.14 -9.42
N PRO A 188 0.06 27.47 -10.75
CA PRO A 188 1.33 27.28 -11.45
C PRO A 188 2.53 27.94 -10.75
N ALA A 189 2.35 29.16 -10.22
CA ALA A 189 3.43 29.88 -9.53
C ALA A 189 3.96 29.15 -8.28
N LYS A 190 3.08 28.47 -7.52
CA LYS A 190 3.47 27.69 -6.35
C LYS A 190 4.24 26.43 -6.74
N LEU A 191 3.80 25.76 -7.82
CA LEU A 191 4.47 24.57 -8.34
C LEU A 191 5.83 24.92 -8.94
N GLU A 192 5.96 26.04 -9.66
CA GLU A 192 7.25 26.50 -10.15
C GLU A 192 8.21 26.86 -8.99
N ALA A 193 7.72 27.49 -7.92
CA ALA A 193 8.53 27.74 -6.73
C ALA A 193 8.99 26.44 -6.04
N ALA A 194 8.11 25.45 -5.90
CA ALA A 194 8.45 24.15 -5.37
C ALA A 194 9.49 23.43 -6.25
N LYS A 195 9.31 23.45 -7.58
CA LYS A 195 10.26 22.89 -8.54
C LYS A 195 11.63 23.57 -8.42
N ALA A 196 11.69 24.90 -8.42
CA ALA A 196 12.96 25.62 -8.29
C ALA A 196 13.69 25.24 -6.99
N ARG A 197 12.96 25.03 -5.92
CA ARG A 197 13.47 24.60 -4.63
C ARG A 197 14.02 23.15 -4.68
N LEU A 198 13.31 22.24 -5.32
CA LEU A 198 13.76 20.86 -5.54
C LEU A 198 14.99 20.80 -6.46
N MET A 199 15.03 21.62 -7.49
CA MET A 199 16.21 21.75 -8.37
C MET A 199 17.44 22.22 -7.58
N ALA A 200 17.31 23.16 -6.67
CA ALA A 200 18.40 23.59 -5.79
C ALA A 200 18.84 22.49 -4.80
N GLN A 201 17.90 21.63 -4.38
CA GLN A 201 18.19 20.49 -3.51
C GLN A 201 18.89 19.35 -4.23
N LYS A 202 18.70 19.22 -5.53
CA LYS A 202 19.15 18.04 -6.32
C LYS A 202 20.64 17.71 -6.09
N ALA A 203 21.50 18.73 -5.97
CA ALA A 203 22.93 18.53 -5.70
C ALA A 203 23.23 17.91 -4.32
N LEU A 204 22.27 17.90 -3.41
CA LEU A 204 22.37 17.29 -2.07
C LEU A 204 21.84 15.85 -2.06
N VAL A 205 20.95 15.51 -3.00
CA VAL A 205 20.27 14.21 -3.05
C VAL A 205 21.22 13.15 -3.64
N LYS A 206 21.33 12.03 -2.95
CA LYS A 206 22.04 10.84 -3.44
C LYS A 206 21.21 10.11 -4.49
N THR A 207 19.90 9.90 -4.16
CA THR A 207 19.00 9.10 -5.01
C THR A 207 17.55 9.45 -4.76
N TYR A 208 16.73 9.13 -5.77
CA TYR A 208 15.27 9.05 -5.68
C TYR A 208 14.88 7.58 -5.76
N THR A 209 14.32 7.01 -4.69
CA THR A 209 13.90 5.62 -4.61
C THR A 209 12.76 5.43 -3.61
N SER A 210 11.77 4.63 -3.98
CA SER A 210 10.67 4.22 -3.08
C SER A 210 10.86 2.80 -2.53
N GLU A 211 11.88 2.07 -2.98
CA GLU A 211 12.02 0.63 -2.72
C GLU A 211 13.04 0.27 -1.63
N ASN A 212 14.17 0.98 -1.55
CA ASN A 212 15.31 0.57 -0.73
C ASN A 212 15.92 1.67 0.14
N TYR A 213 15.23 2.77 0.37
CA TYR A 213 15.74 3.89 1.18
C TYR A 213 15.94 3.50 2.65
N ASP A 214 15.23 2.50 3.15
CA ASP A 214 15.45 1.89 4.47
C ASP A 214 16.84 1.24 4.56
N GLN A 215 17.22 0.44 3.57
CA GLN A 215 18.54 -0.21 3.50
C GLN A 215 19.67 0.82 3.35
N LEU A 216 19.43 1.92 2.63
CA LEU A 216 20.37 3.03 2.55
C LEU A 216 20.58 3.74 3.90
N LEU A 217 19.53 3.82 4.73
CA LEU A 217 19.64 4.33 6.10
C LEU A 217 20.37 3.33 7.00
N VAL A 218 20.04 2.04 6.92
CA VAL A 218 20.66 0.96 7.71
C VAL A 218 22.15 0.89 7.43
N SER A 219 22.55 0.90 6.17
CA SER A 219 23.97 0.88 5.77
C SER A 219 24.72 2.18 6.11
N GLY A 220 24.01 3.30 6.34
CA GLY A 220 24.60 4.63 6.50
C GLY A 220 25.06 5.27 5.20
N GLU A 221 24.66 4.74 4.06
CA GLU A 221 24.86 5.37 2.76
C GLU A 221 24.13 6.70 2.66
N VAL A 222 22.95 6.80 3.27
CA VAL A 222 22.26 8.06 3.50
C VAL A 222 22.13 8.33 5.01
N ALA A 223 22.11 9.60 5.36
CA ALA A 223 21.88 10.07 6.72
C ALA A 223 20.42 10.45 6.96
N LEU A 224 19.75 10.90 5.89
CA LEU A 224 18.38 11.38 5.87
C LEU A 224 17.62 10.72 4.72
N ALA A 225 16.37 10.34 4.98
CA ALA A 225 15.45 9.85 3.96
C ALA A 225 14.08 10.53 4.11
N HIS A 226 13.55 11.09 3.03
CA HIS A 226 12.14 11.37 2.88
C HIS A 226 11.44 10.05 2.63
N GLY A 227 10.49 9.64 3.48
CA GLY A 227 9.91 8.30 3.36
C GLY A 227 8.71 8.04 4.26
N TRP A 228 8.10 6.90 4.02
CA TRP A 228 6.93 6.44 4.74
C TRP A 228 7.30 5.84 6.10
N SER A 229 6.43 6.10 7.08
CA SER A 229 6.66 5.76 8.49
C SER A 229 7.02 4.29 8.72
N GLY A 230 6.25 3.34 8.19
CA GLY A 230 6.47 1.91 8.43
C GLY A 230 7.78 1.39 7.88
N THR A 231 8.17 1.79 6.66
CA THR A 231 9.45 1.40 6.06
C THR A 231 10.63 1.88 6.92
N ILE A 232 10.57 3.13 7.41
CA ILE A 232 11.60 3.67 8.31
C ILE A 232 11.59 2.96 9.66
N LEU A 233 10.43 2.56 10.17
CA LEU A 233 10.32 1.82 11.43
C LEU A 233 10.90 0.39 11.29
N ARG A 234 10.78 -0.25 10.13
CA ARG A 234 11.46 -1.53 9.86
C ARG A 234 12.99 -1.34 9.89
N ALA A 235 13.50 -0.29 9.26
CA ALA A 235 14.91 0.06 9.36
C ALA A 235 15.35 0.32 10.81
N ALA A 236 14.50 0.96 11.62
CA ALA A 236 14.76 1.21 13.05
C ALA A 236 14.77 -0.08 13.89
N ALA A 237 13.99 -1.08 13.52
CA ALA A 237 14.02 -2.39 14.16
C ALA A 237 15.34 -3.12 13.88
N GLU A 238 15.91 -2.97 12.68
CA GLU A 238 17.21 -3.52 12.30
C GLU A 238 18.38 -2.72 12.90
N ARG A 239 18.28 -1.38 12.86
CA ARG A 239 19.30 -0.47 13.40
C ARG A 239 18.68 0.58 14.33
N PRO A 240 18.79 0.45 15.66
CA PRO A 240 18.11 1.32 16.63
C PRO A 240 18.50 2.81 16.58
N SER A 241 19.61 3.17 15.93
CA SER A 241 19.98 4.59 15.70
C SER A 241 19.11 5.26 14.60
N ILE A 242 18.37 4.49 13.81
CA ILE A 242 17.43 5.04 12.85
C ILE A 242 16.16 5.48 13.60
N LYS A 243 15.70 6.66 13.27
CA LYS A 243 14.53 7.30 13.87
C LYS A 243 13.64 7.88 12.79
N TYR A 244 12.38 8.06 13.14
CA TYR A 244 11.37 8.70 12.29
C TYR A 244 10.84 9.95 12.98
N VAL A 245 10.58 11.01 12.21
CA VAL A 245 9.97 12.24 12.69
C VAL A 245 9.03 12.82 11.64
N ILE A 246 7.87 13.28 12.09
CA ILE A 246 6.97 14.13 11.32
C ILE A 246 7.40 15.57 11.55
N PRO A 247 7.82 16.33 10.51
CA PRO A 247 8.24 17.72 10.64
C PRO A 247 7.15 18.64 11.19
N LYS A 248 7.57 19.74 11.79
CA LYS A 248 6.65 20.73 12.42
C LYS A 248 5.67 21.35 11.43
N GLU A 249 6.04 21.44 10.17
CA GLU A 249 5.19 21.96 9.09
C GLU A 249 4.05 21.00 8.72
N GLY A 250 4.04 19.80 9.31
CA GLY A 250 3.18 18.69 8.91
C GLY A 250 3.76 17.94 7.70
N GLY A 251 3.00 17.02 7.17
CA GLY A 251 3.38 16.18 6.04
C GLY A 251 2.14 15.50 5.46
N THR A 252 2.35 14.43 4.73
CA THR A 252 1.27 13.61 4.19
C THR A 252 0.75 12.64 5.25
N ILE A 253 -0.57 12.52 5.33
CA ILE A 253 -1.27 11.34 5.84
C ILE A 253 -1.89 10.65 4.63
N TRP A 254 -1.79 9.35 4.55
CA TRP A 254 -2.32 8.55 3.45
C TRP A 254 -3.03 7.31 3.96
N GLN A 255 -3.96 6.81 3.15
CA GLN A 255 -4.69 5.58 3.38
C GLN A 255 -4.71 4.76 2.10
N ASP A 256 -4.22 3.55 2.20
CA ASP A 256 -4.31 2.58 1.11
C ASP A 256 -5.55 1.73 1.27
N ASN A 257 -6.14 1.37 0.16
CA ASN A 257 -7.45 0.75 0.09
C ASN A 257 -7.39 -0.52 -0.73
N LEU A 258 -8.10 -1.55 -0.29
CA LEU A 258 -8.35 -2.74 -1.08
C LEU A 258 -9.51 -2.47 -2.03
N CYS A 259 -9.28 -2.63 -3.33
CA CYS A 259 -10.26 -2.42 -4.37
C CYS A 259 -10.30 -3.63 -5.32
N VAL A 260 -11.49 -3.97 -5.81
CA VAL A 260 -11.67 -5.02 -6.84
C VAL A 260 -11.70 -4.37 -8.21
N LEU A 261 -10.93 -4.90 -9.17
CA LEU A 261 -10.99 -4.40 -10.54
C LEU A 261 -12.28 -4.87 -11.23
N LYS A 262 -12.89 -3.97 -11.99
CA LYS A 262 -14.11 -4.28 -12.77
C LYS A 262 -13.87 -5.37 -13.82
N SER A 263 -12.64 -5.51 -14.32
CA SER A 263 -12.22 -6.55 -15.27
C SER A 263 -12.02 -7.93 -14.64
N SER A 264 -11.97 -8.03 -13.31
CA SER A 264 -11.80 -9.29 -12.60
C SER A 264 -12.94 -10.27 -12.91
N LYS A 265 -12.57 -11.52 -13.17
CA LYS A 265 -13.52 -12.65 -13.32
C LYS A 265 -13.78 -13.38 -12.00
N HIS A 266 -13.09 -12.99 -10.95
CA HIS A 266 -13.09 -13.62 -9.62
C HIS A 266 -13.49 -12.62 -8.51
N GLN A 267 -14.47 -11.73 -8.81
CA GLN A 267 -14.84 -10.64 -7.89
C GLN A 267 -15.31 -11.14 -6.52
N ASP A 268 -15.99 -12.30 -6.47
CA ASP A 268 -16.45 -12.89 -5.22
C ASP A 268 -15.28 -13.42 -4.38
N ASP A 269 -14.34 -14.10 -5.00
CA ASP A 269 -13.11 -14.57 -4.33
C ASP A 269 -12.23 -13.39 -3.90
N ALA A 270 -12.19 -12.31 -4.70
CA ALA A 270 -11.51 -11.07 -4.37
C ALA A 270 -12.12 -10.39 -3.13
N MET A 271 -13.45 -10.32 -3.02
CA MET A 271 -14.12 -9.80 -1.82
C MET A 271 -13.90 -10.71 -0.60
N THR A 272 -13.81 -12.01 -0.79
CA THR A 272 -13.43 -12.97 0.27
C THR A 272 -12.01 -12.68 0.77
N LEU A 273 -11.05 -12.42 -0.14
CA LEU A 273 -9.69 -12.03 0.23
C LEU A 273 -9.68 -10.71 1.00
N ILE A 274 -10.43 -9.71 0.53
CA ILE A 274 -10.55 -8.41 1.22
C ILE A 274 -11.10 -8.60 2.64
N ASN A 275 -12.18 -9.36 2.78
CA ASN A 275 -12.75 -9.63 4.10
C ASN A 275 -11.79 -10.35 5.04
N PHE A 276 -11.04 -11.34 4.52
CA PHE A 276 -10.01 -12.04 5.28
C PHE A 276 -8.88 -11.11 5.73
N MET A 277 -8.40 -10.23 4.85
CA MET A 277 -7.33 -9.26 5.20
C MET A 277 -7.77 -8.28 6.29
N LEU A 278 -9.07 -8.09 6.48
CA LEU A 278 -9.64 -7.30 7.57
C LEU A 278 -9.94 -8.10 8.84
N GLU A 279 -9.69 -9.42 8.91
CA GLU A 279 -9.80 -10.13 10.19
C GLU A 279 -8.83 -9.52 11.22
N PRO A 280 -9.23 -9.26 12.47
CA PRO A 280 -8.38 -8.54 13.43
C PRO A 280 -6.98 -9.13 13.63
N GLN A 281 -6.88 -10.47 13.72
CA GLN A 281 -5.61 -11.15 13.88
C GLN A 281 -4.74 -11.07 12.61
N ILE A 282 -5.36 -11.18 11.42
CA ILE A 282 -4.67 -11.06 10.14
C ILE A 282 -4.17 -9.64 9.92
N ALA A 283 -5.01 -8.66 10.21
CA ALA A 283 -4.67 -7.24 10.14
C ALA A 283 -3.53 -6.88 11.13
N ALA A 284 -3.53 -7.46 12.33
CA ALA A 284 -2.43 -7.29 13.29
C ALA A 284 -1.13 -7.94 12.80
N LEU A 285 -1.22 -9.14 12.20
CA LEU A 285 -0.07 -9.82 11.62
C LEU A 285 0.56 -8.97 10.52
N THR A 286 -0.27 -8.42 9.61
CA THR A 286 0.18 -7.49 8.56
C THR A 286 0.84 -6.26 9.16
N THR A 287 0.19 -5.55 10.12
CA THR A 287 0.78 -4.39 10.79
C THR A 287 2.11 -4.71 11.44
N SER A 288 2.23 -5.89 12.08
CA SER A 288 3.49 -6.31 12.72
C SER A 288 4.63 -6.48 11.72
N LYS A 289 4.33 -6.87 10.50
CA LYS A 289 5.31 -7.02 9.41
C LYS A 289 5.65 -5.69 8.75
N VAL A 290 4.62 -4.93 8.34
CA VAL A 290 4.83 -3.72 7.53
C VAL A 290 5.05 -2.45 8.35
N MET A 291 4.77 -2.47 9.64
CA MET A 291 4.89 -1.35 10.60
C MET A 291 3.99 -0.14 10.26
N TYR A 292 2.95 -0.34 9.46
CA TYR A 292 1.89 0.65 9.22
C TYR A 292 0.67 0.34 10.07
N ALA A 293 -0.11 1.37 10.40
CA ALA A 293 -1.34 1.19 11.14
C ALA A 293 -2.40 0.46 10.30
N SER A 294 -3.02 -0.57 10.87
CA SER A 294 -4.20 -1.16 10.26
C SER A 294 -5.38 -0.19 10.30
N ALA A 295 -6.21 -0.22 9.27
CA ALA A 295 -7.51 0.43 9.30
C ALA A 295 -8.52 -0.31 10.21
N ASN A 296 -8.28 -1.57 10.55
CA ASN A 296 -9.09 -2.32 11.50
C ASN A 296 -8.74 -1.91 12.95
N GLU A 297 -9.73 -1.34 13.66
CA GLU A 297 -9.57 -0.87 15.04
C GLU A 297 -9.26 -2.00 16.01
N GLU A 298 -9.88 -3.15 15.83
CA GLU A 298 -9.70 -4.31 16.71
C GLU A 298 -8.33 -4.98 16.54
N ALA A 299 -7.65 -4.79 15.41
CA ALA A 299 -6.32 -5.33 15.21
C ALA A 299 -5.32 -4.84 16.26
N ARG A 300 -5.50 -3.62 16.78
CA ARG A 300 -4.59 -2.99 17.74
C ARG A 300 -4.42 -3.78 19.03
N GLN A 301 -5.45 -4.51 19.47
CA GLN A 301 -5.38 -5.34 20.70
C GLN A 301 -4.51 -6.59 20.55
N PHE A 302 -4.24 -7.03 19.29
CA PHE A 302 -3.40 -8.18 18.99
C PHE A 302 -1.93 -7.81 18.72
N LEU A 303 -1.62 -6.51 18.72
CA LEU A 303 -0.24 -6.02 18.52
C LEU A 303 0.56 -6.06 19.83
N PRO A 304 1.89 -6.24 19.75
CA PRO A 304 2.77 -5.95 20.87
C PRO A 304 2.52 -4.53 21.40
N LYS A 305 2.57 -4.36 22.74
CA LYS A 305 2.27 -3.07 23.39
C LYS A 305 3.10 -1.91 22.84
N GLU A 306 4.37 -2.17 22.55
CA GLU A 306 5.31 -1.20 21.99
C GLU A 306 4.87 -0.70 20.63
N MET A 307 4.28 -1.55 19.80
CA MET A 307 3.72 -1.18 18.50
C MET A 307 2.38 -0.47 18.64
N ALA A 308 1.48 -1.04 19.45
CA ALA A 308 0.15 -0.47 19.69
C ALA A 308 0.19 0.96 20.27
N GLN A 309 1.28 1.33 20.95
CA GLN A 309 1.50 2.64 21.56
C GLN A 309 2.54 3.50 20.84
N ASN A 310 3.09 3.04 19.71
CA ASN A 310 4.11 3.77 18.99
C ASN A 310 3.50 4.98 18.24
N PRO A 311 3.89 6.24 18.57
CA PRO A 311 3.34 7.43 17.93
C PRO A 311 3.76 7.60 16.46
N ALA A 312 4.71 6.83 15.97
CA ALA A 312 5.07 6.81 14.55
C ALA A 312 4.16 5.86 13.74
N ILE A 313 3.52 4.88 14.40
CA ILE A 313 2.49 4.01 13.80
C ILE A 313 1.11 4.65 14.01
N TYR A 314 0.80 5.04 15.24
CA TYR A 314 -0.47 5.63 15.65
C TYR A 314 -0.23 7.06 16.19
N PRO A 315 -0.03 8.06 15.31
CA PRO A 315 0.26 9.41 15.72
C PRO A 315 -0.90 10.00 16.53
N PRO A 316 -0.60 10.82 17.56
CA PRO A 316 -1.62 11.48 18.35
C PRO A 316 -2.41 12.50 17.50
N GLU A 317 -3.65 12.77 17.86
CA GLU A 317 -4.57 13.65 17.13
C GLU A 317 -3.97 15.04 16.85
N SER A 318 -3.23 15.60 17.81
CA SER A 318 -2.53 16.89 17.63
C SER A 318 -1.45 16.89 16.53
N VAL A 319 -0.92 15.72 16.18
CA VAL A 319 -0.02 15.54 15.04
C VAL A 319 -0.85 15.38 13.77
N VAL A 320 -1.86 14.50 13.78
CA VAL A 320 -2.76 14.25 12.64
C VAL A 320 -3.40 15.55 12.14
N ALA A 321 -3.81 16.45 13.04
CA ALA A 321 -4.40 17.74 12.71
C ALA A 321 -3.51 18.67 11.84
N ARG A 322 -2.21 18.37 11.72
CA ARG A 322 -1.26 19.15 10.89
C ARG A 322 -0.93 18.45 9.57
N LEU A 323 -1.44 17.25 9.36
CA LEU A 323 -1.21 16.48 8.15
C LEU A 323 -2.27 16.79 7.10
N GLU A 324 -1.94 16.56 5.85
CA GLU A 324 -2.87 16.69 4.74
C GLU A 324 -2.94 15.38 3.95
N TRP A 325 -4.14 15.04 3.51
CA TRP A 325 -4.36 13.99 2.51
C TRP A 325 -3.91 14.47 1.14
N ILE A 326 -3.23 13.62 0.37
CA ILE A 326 -3.05 13.88 -1.07
C ILE A 326 -4.42 13.78 -1.73
N LYS A 327 -4.77 14.77 -2.56
CA LYS A 327 -6.04 14.81 -3.28
C LYS A 327 -5.81 14.77 -4.78
N ASP A 328 -6.81 14.30 -5.52
CA ASP A 328 -6.85 14.51 -6.96
C ASP A 328 -6.85 16.02 -7.26
N VAL A 329 -5.83 16.47 -7.95
CA VAL A 329 -5.65 17.89 -8.35
C VAL A 329 -6.21 18.19 -9.74
N GLY A 330 -6.92 17.21 -10.34
CA GLY A 330 -7.52 17.36 -11.66
C GLY A 330 -6.48 17.70 -12.73
N GLU A 331 -6.81 18.64 -13.62
CA GLU A 331 -5.92 19.05 -14.72
C GLU A 331 -4.55 19.60 -14.25
N ALA A 332 -4.42 20.02 -13.00
CA ALA A 332 -3.15 20.50 -12.48
C ALA A 332 -2.10 19.37 -12.35
N ILE A 333 -2.51 18.08 -12.41
CA ILE A 333 -1.58 16.95 -12.44
C ILE A 333 -0.55 17.09 -13.57
N LYS A 334 -0.95 17.62 -14.73
CA LYS A 334 -0.04 17.87 -15.87
C LYS A 334 1.11 18.83 -15.55
N LEU A 335 0.91 19.73 -14.57
CA LEU A 335 1.96 20.63 -14.10
C LEU A 335 2.95 19.89 -13.19
N TYR A 336 2.45 18.99 -12.36
CA TYR A 336 3.28 18.10 -11.54
C TYR A 336 4.12 17.17 -12.40
N ASP A 337 3.49 16.43 -13.33
CA ASP A 337 4.17 15.50 -14.26
C ASP A 337 5.31 16.20 -15.02
N ARG A 338 5.02 17.38 -15.58
CA ARG A 338 6.02 18.16 -16.29
C ARG A 338 7.17 18.59 -15.37
N ALA A 339 6.84 19.12 -14.19
CA ALA A 339 7.84 19.59 -13.24
C ALA A 339 8.69 18.43 -12.70
N TRP A 340 8.08 17.28 -12.48
CA TRP A 340 8.77 16.03 -12.10
C TRP A 340 9.72 15.54 -13.18
N THR A 341 9.26 15.49 -14.43
CA THR A 341 10.09 15.11 -15.57
C THR A 341 11.32 16.03 -15.70
N GLU A 342 11.11 17.34 -15.60
CA GLU A 342 12.20 18.32 -15.62
C GLU A 342 13.19 18.14 -14.46
N LEU A 343 12.71 17.81 -13.27
CA LEU A 343 13.52 17.52 -12.10
C LEU A 343 14.36 16.26 -12.30
N LYS A 344 13.81 15.22 -12.92
CA LYS A 344 14.52 13.93 -13.09
C LYS A 344 15.55 13.97 -14.21
N VAL A 345 15.33 14.73 -15.28
CA VAL A 345 16.22 14.78 -16.47
C VAL A 345 17.46 15.68 -16.24
N LYS A 346 17.33 16.79 -15.56
CA LYS A 346 18.45 17.73 -15.28
C LYS A 346 19.25 17.32 -14.07
#